data_efe6162d5212c03312467e7cacd60b48
#
_entry.id   efe6162d5212c03312467e7cacd60b48
#
_cell.length_a   1.000
_cell.length_b   1.000
_cell.length_c   1.000
_cell.angle_alpha   90.00
_cell.angle_beta   90.00
_cell.angle_gamma   90.00
#
_symmetry.space_group_name_H-M   'P 1'
#
loop_
_entity.id
_entity.type
_entity.pdbx_description
1 polymer ?
#
loop_
_entity_poly.entity_id
_entity_poly.type
_entity_poly.pdbx_seq_one_letter_code
_entity_poly.pdbx_strand_id
1 'polypeptide(L)'
;GSIKALTDPNLAWPIDVTLKGPGSSLAIEGNIQDPMTPKGIALTLGADVTAPDRLNAALDQNLPLQTPLSLKTEISDPSAKVFALRDIEVVHGQSDLKGSCTLSLAGAKPSLTLDLTSETIDLTWLGKQGPATSAQAKTDQADSAGSKKGRVFPSDPLPLEGLQSVNAQISFQAGKIVLPSTSVTDVQMKLELKNGRLTVTPLQASAGGGKLQGQIEAQAITSGLKTALNLNVDKVDLGRLVGEIKGKNRLSGQLKTDIDLQGQGKSVAALMAGLDGKIKLAVSNGTVDNEYLNLIGADLRAGMFRLLNPVKEKTDQVRVNCMITMLDVQNGLADIAVMVLDTPVMTVRGDGDINLQTEALNVALAPKPKEGLGTGMTGKLSFSLGELTKNFKLGGTLARPKLALDPAQTVTTITKGLGGAALFGPAGLAGALATGGEQDQDPCLSALEVLEGGQKQSSSGSQPTSGATEKKSPVQEGTKAIEEGVKGLQDSLKKMFN
;
A
#
# COMPACT_ATOMS: atom_id res chain seq x y z
N GLY A 1 -19.18 -44.84 -28.25
CA GLY A 1 -18.53 -45.81 -27.35
C GLY A 1 -19.31 -47.11 -27.27
N SER A 2 -18.67 -48.20 -26.94
CA SER A 2 -19.34 -49.48 -26.71
C SER A 2 -20.00 -49.51 -25.33
N ILE A 3 -21.27 -49.99 -25.22
CA ILE A 3 -21.96 -50.18 -23.95
C ILE A 3 -21.12 -51.04 -22.98
N LYS A 4 -20.30 -51.95 -23.52
CA LYS A 4 -19.35 -52.76 -22.72
C LYS A 4 -18.34 -51.91 -21.96
N ALA A 5 -17.93 -50.75 -22.43
CA ALA A 5 -17.02 -49.85 -21.73
C ALA A 5 -17.66 -49.15 -20.51
N LEU A 6 -19.00 -49.17 -20.38
CA LEU A 6 -19.68 -48.68 -19.17
C LEU A 6 -19.55 -49.65 -17.97
N THR A 7 -19.33 -50.95 -18.24
CA THR A 7 -19.33 -52.00 -17.23
C THR A 7 -17.99 -52.72 -17.10
N ASP A 8 -17.06 -52.53 -18.03
CA ASP A 8 -15.73 -53.13 -18.01
C ASP A 8 -14.68 -52.03 -17.68
N PRO A 9 -14.09 -52.02 -16.49
CA PRO A 9 -13.13 -51.01 -16.09
C PRO A 9 -11.81 -51.05 -16.85
N ASN A 10 -11.59 -52.07 -17.70
CA ASN A 10 -10.41 -52.17 -18.58
C ASN A 10 -10.64 -51.47 -19.92
N LEU A 11 -11.85 -51.09 -20.22
CA LEU A 11 -12.20 -50.41 -21.48
C LEU A 11 -12.49 -48.94 -21.21
N ALA A 12 -11.66 -48.06 -21.77
CA ALA A 12 -11.88 -46.63 -21.68
C ALA A 12 -13.15 -46.23 -22.49
N TRP A 13 -13.99 -45.39 -21.90
CA TRP A 13 -15.14 -44.77 -22.53
C TRP A 13 -14.69 -43.53 -23.29
N PRO A 14 -14.72 -43.50 -24.64
CA PRO A 14 -14.33 -42.32 -25.39
C PRO A 14 -15.42 -41.24 -25.27
N ILE A 15 -14.98 -40.00 -25.08
CA ILE A 15 -15.77 -38.79 -25.07
C ILE A 15 -15.35 -37.93 -26.26
N ASP A 16 -16.31 -37.54 -27.07
CA ASP A 16 -16.15 -36.59 -28.17
C ASP A 16 -17.47 -35.81 -28.25
N VAL A 17 -17.52 -34.65 -27.64
CA VAL A 17 -18.71 -33.80 -27.54
C VAL A 17 -18.35 -32.42 -28.02
N THR A 18 -19.02 -31.98 -29.09
CA THR A 18 -18.93 -30.60 -29.55
C THR A 18 -20.29 -29.95 -29.51
N LEU A 19 -20.42 -28.87 -28.72
CA LEU A 19 -21.59 -28.04 -28.65
C LEU A 19 -21.29 -26.71 -29.35
N LYS A 20 -22.19 -26.27 -30.22
CA LYS A 20 -22.08 -24.98 -30.93
C LYS A 20 -23.33 -24.15 -30.61
N GLY A 21 -23.11 -22.94 -30.18
CA GLY A 21 -24.15 -21.96 -29.89
C GLY A 21 -23.94 -20.66 -30.66
N PRO A 22 -24.85 -19.69 -30.49
CA PRO A 22 -24.73 -18.37 -31.11
C PRO A 22 -23.50 -17.62 -30.59
N GLY A 23 -22.38 -17.66 -31.33
CA GLY A 23 -21.13 -17.02 -30.94
C GLY A 23 -20.37 -17.74 -29.83
N SER A 24 -20.58 -19.06 -29.68
CA SER A 24 -19.87 -19.89 -28.71
C SER A 24 -19.70 -21.32 -29.22
N SER A 25 -18.62 -21.97 -28.75
CA SER A 25 -18.38 -23.40 -28.95
C SER A 25 -17.77 -23.99 -27.67
N LEU A 26 -18.09 -25.26 -27.42
CA LEU A 26 -17.52 -26.09 -26.38
C LEU A 26 -17.16 -27.44 -26.98
N ALA A 27 -15.93 -27.87 -26.83
CA ALA A 27 -15.42 -29.16 -27.23
C ALA A 27 -14.86 -29.89 -26.01
N ILE A 28 -15.24 -31.14 -25.83
CA ILE A 28 -14.71 -32.04 -24.80
C ILE A 28 -14.34 -33.34 -25.50
N GLU A 29 -13.06 -33.62 -25.52
CA GLU A 29 -12.48 -34.79 -26.19
C GLU A 29 -11.62 -35.61 -25.25
N GLY A 30 -11.59 -36.93 -25.39
CA GLY A 30 -10.73 -37.80 -24.59
C GLY A 30 -11.41 -39.09 -24.18
N ASN A 31 -11.10 -39.53 -22.96
CA ASN A 31 -11.67 -40.77 -22.43
C ASN A 31 -11.82 -40.77 -20.90
N ILE A 32 -12.69 -41.63 -20.40
CA ILE A 32 -12.83 -41.94 -18.96
C ILE A 32 -12.77 -43.48 -18.82
N GLN A 33 -11.86 -43.99 -17.99
CA GLN A 33 -11.64 -45.43 -17.86
C GLN A 33 -12.80 -46.14 -17.17
N ASP A 34 -13.33 -45.57 -16.09
CA ASP A 34 -14.48 -46.08 -15.36
C ASP A 34 -15.52 -44.95 -15.21
N PRO A 35 -16.45 -44.84 -16.16
CA PRO A 35 -17.45 -43.75 -16.14
C PRO A 35 -18.49 -43.91 -15.05
N MET A 36 -18.69 -45.11 -14.47
CA MET A 36 -19.63 -45.34 -13.37
C MET A 36 -19.07 -44.91 -11.99
N THR A 37 -17.74 -44.95 -11.82
CA THR A 37 -17.04 -44.41 -10.66
C THR A 37 -15.95 -43.48 -11.15
N PRO A 38 -16.25 -42.25 -11.60
CA PRO A 38 -15.38 -41.43 -12.44
C PRO A 38 -13.90 -41.54 -12.11
N LYS A 39 -13.19 -42.41 -12.84
CA LYS A 39 -11.76 -42.71 -12.68
C LYS A 39 -11.09 -42.85 -14.03
N GLY A 40 -9.80 -42.51 -14.08
CA GLY A 40 -9.01 -42.55 -15.31
C GLY A 40 -9.50 -41.48 -16.28
N ILE A 41 -9.79 -40.28 -15.77
CA ILE A 41 -10.20 -39.13 -16.58
C ILE A 41 -8.99 -38.60 -17.35
N ALA A 42 -9.12 -38.53 -18.66
CA ALA A 42 -8.15 -37.92 -19.58
C ALA A 42 -8.93 -37.15 -20.64
N LEU A 43 -9.26 -35.91 -20.37
CA LEU A 43 -10.10 -35.08 -21.22
C LEU A 43 -9.37 -33.78 -21.60
N THR A 44 -9.56 -33.34 -22.84
CA THR A 44 -9.22 -31.99 -23.28
C THR A 44 -10.51 -31.19 -23.36
N LEU A 45 -10.55 -30.03 -22.72
CA LEU A 45 -11.64 -29.07 -22.74
C LEU A 45 -11.22 -27.86 -23.56
N GLY A 46 -11.99 -27.50 -24.58
CA GLY A 46 -11.87 -26.26 -25.33
C GLY A 46 -13.21 -25.51 -25.30
N ALA A 47 -13.18 -24.22 -24.92
CA ALA A 47 -14.36 -23.37 -24.92
C ALA A 47 -14.02 -22.02 -25.53
N ASP A 48 -14.79 -21.61 -26.55
CA ASP A 48 -14.63 -20.32 -27.21
C ASP A 48 -15.95 -19.55 -27.19
N VAL A 49 -15.87 -18.31 -26.75
CA VAL A 49 -16.98 -17.33 -26.78
C VAL A 49 -16.51 -16.16 -27.64
N THR A 50 -16.89 -16.14 -28.90
CA THR A 50 -16.52 -15.08 -29.85
C THR A 50 -17.48 -13.90 -29.82
N ALA A 51 -18.74 -14.12 -29.42
CA ALA A 51 -19.77 -13.09 -29.29
C ALA A 51 -20.51 -13.20 -27.97
N PRO A 52 -19.97 -12.63 -26.86
CA PRO A 52 -20.58 -12.70 -25.53
C PRO A 52 -22.03 -12.23 -25.48
N ASP A 53 -22.37 -11.16 -26.19
CA ASP A 53 -23.75 -10.62 -26.22
C ASP A 53 -24.76 -11.62 -26.79
N ARG A 54 -24.36 -12.39 -27.82
CA ARG A 54 -25.21 -13.43 -28.41
C ARG A 54 -25.38 -14.62 -27.47
N LEU A 55 -24.33 -14.98 -26.75
CA LEU A 55 -24.38 -16.01 -25.73
C LEU A 55 -25.28 -15.61 -24.58
N ASN A 56 -25.14 -14.37 -24.08
CA ASN A 56 -25.99 -13.81 -23.01
C ASN A 56 -27.48 -13.82 -23.42
N ALA A 57 -27.78 -13.38 -24.65
CA ALA A 57 -29.13 -13.40 -25.19
C ALA A 57 -29.68 -14.83 -25.35
N ALA A 58 -28.85 -15.79 -25.75
CA ALA A 58 -29.28 -17.19 -25.93
C ALA A 58 -29.53 -17.91 -24.60
N LEU A 59 -28.80 -17.55 -23.55
CA LEU A 59 -28.93 -18.15 -22.21
C LEU A 59 -29.90 -17.42 -21.31
N ASP A 60 -30.43 -16.26 -21.73
CA ASP A 60 -31.21 -15.34 -20.92
C ASP A 60 -30.51 -15.02 -19.60
N GLN A 61 -29.18 -14.86 -19.66
CA GLN A 61 -28.30 -14.59 -18.53
C GLN A 61 -27.43 -13.38 -18.84
N ASN A 62 -27.04 -12.65 -17.79
CA ASN A 62 -26.13 -11.53 -17.90
C ASN A 62 -24.75 -11.95 -17.38
N LEU A 63 -24.04 -12.79 -18.16
CA LEU A 63 -22.69 -13.18 -17.80
C LEU A 63 -21.76 -11.95 -17.88
N PRO A 64 -20.80 -11.81 -16.98
CA PRO A 64 -19.90 -10.65 -16.95
C PRO A 64 -18.80 -10.74 -18.03
N LEU A 65 -19.15 -11.28 -19.21
CA LEU A 65 -18.25 -11.42 -20.36
C LEU A 65 -18.53 -10.25 -21.32
N GLN A 66 -17.64 -9.30 -21.39
CA GLN A 66 -17.74 -8.14 -22.30
C GLN A 66 -16.87 -8.27 -23.54
N THR A 67 -15.92 -9.19 -23.53
CA THR A 67 -14.96 -9.43 -24.62
C THR A 67 -14.90 -10.92 -24.94
N PRO A 68 -14.41 -11.31 -26.12
CA PRO A 68 -14.18 -12.71 -26.44
C PRO A 68 -13.38 -13.45 -25.37
N LEU A 69 -13.76 -14.71 -25.12
CA LEU A 69 -13.10 -15.61 -24.18
C LEU A 69 -12.74 -16.89 -24.90
N SER A 70 -11.50 -17.34 -24.76
CA SER A 70 -11.06 -18.69 -25.15
C SER A 70 -10.44 -19.37 -23.93
N LEU A 71 -10.80 -20.62 -23.71
CA LEU A 71 -10.28 -21.49 -22.65
C LEU A 71 -9.88 -22.82 -23.26
N LYS A 72 -8.67 -23.28 -22.95
CA LYS A 72 -8.22 -24.64 -23.27
C LYS A 72 -7.54 -25.21 -22.00
N THR A 73 -7.78 -26.50 -21.73
CA THR A 73 -7.12 -27.19 -20.61
C THR A 73 -7.26 -28.70 -20.75
N GLU A 74 -6.31 -29.43 -20.19
CA GLU A 74 -6.38 -30.88 -20.01
C GLU A 74 -6.85 -31.18 -18.58
N ILE A 75 -7.83 -32.10 -18.45
CA ILE A 75 -8.42 -32.54 -17.19
C ILE A 75 -8.03 -33.98 -16.95
N SER A 76 -7.47 -34.29 -15.80
CA SER A 76 -7.10 -35.66 -15.40
C SER A 76 -7.33 -35.87 -13.90
N ASP A 77 -7.39 -37.16 -13.51
CA ASP A 77 -7.41 -37.63 -12.14
C ASP A 77 -6.20 -38.54 -11.86
N PRO A 78 -4.98 -37.99 -11.70
CA PRO A 78 -3.73 -38.74 -11.60
C PRO A 78 -3.71 -39.75 -10.44
N SER A 79 -4.55 -39.60 -9.45
CA SER A 79 -4.74 -40.55 -8.37
C SER A 79 -6.13 -40.38 -7.72
N ALA A 80 -6.51 -41.33 -6.86
CA ALA A 80 -7.82 -41.30 -6.20
C ALA A 80 -8.04 -39.97 -5.45
N LYS A 81 -9.18 -39.31 -5.75
CA LYS A 81 -9.58 -38.01 -5.18
C LYS A 81 -8.61 -36.85 -5.47
N VAL A 82 -7.79 -36.97 -6.51
CA VAL A 82 -6.93 -35.89 -7.00
C VAL A 82 -7.34 -35.56 -8.41
N PHE A 83 -7.64 -34.28 -8.66
CA PHE A 83 -8.01 -33.75 -9.96
C PHE A 83 -6.98 -32.73 -10.39
N ALA A 84 -6.55 -32.81 -11.65
CA ALA A 84 -5.57 -31.91 -12.22
C ALA A 84 -6.10 -31.27 -13.50
N LEU A 85 -5.93 -29.96 -13.59
CA LEU A 85 -6.04 -29.18 -14.82
C LEU A 85 -4.60 -28.84 -15.22
N ARG A 86 -4.22 -29.24 -16.41
CA ARG A 86 -2.90 -28.94 -17.00
C ARG A 86 -3.07 -28.11 -18.25
N ASP A 87 -2.01 -27.48 -18.64
CA ASP A 87 -1.98 -26.68 -19.87
C ASP A 87 -3.19 -25.74 -19.95
N ILE A 88 -3.51 -25.10 -18.80
CA ILE A 88 -4.53 -24.08 -18.78
C ILE A 88 -4.08 -22.92 -19.65
N GLU A 89 -4.87 -22.59 -20.65
CA GLU A 89 -4.71 -21.41 -21.50
C GLU A 89 -6.04 -20.67 -21.54
N VAL A 90 -6.04 -19.44 -21.00
CA VAL A 90 -7.20 -18.54 -21.02
C VAL A 90 -6.80 -17.26 -21.73
N VAL A 91 -7.61 -16.84 -22.69
CA VAL A 91 -7.49 -15.53 -23.33
C VAL A 91 -8.84 -14.82 -23.21
N HIS A 92 -8.85 -13.64 -22.62
CA HIS A 92 -10.04 -12.82 -22.44
C HIS A 92 -9.74 -11.37 -22.82
N GLY A 93 -10.16 -10.97 -24.01
CA GLY A 93 -9.80 -9.67 -24.57
C GLY A 93 -8.29 -9.51 -24.74
N GLN A 94 -7.69 -8.61 -23.96
CA GLN A 94 -6.24 -8.38 -23.92
C GLN A 94 -5.53 -9.15 -22.80
N SER A 95 -6.28 -9.90 -22.00
CA SER A 95 -5.74 -10.69 -20.90
C SER A 95 -5.43 -12.11 -21.35
N ASP A 96 -4.32 -12.65 -20.88
CA ASP A 96 -3.95 -14.05 -20.98
C ASP A 96 -3.70 -14.64 -19.59
N LEU A 97 -3.91 -15.94 -19.43
CA LEU A 97 -3.53 -16.69 -18.25
C LEU A 97 -3.17 -18.12 -18.67
N LYS A 98 -2.02 -18.58 -18.22
CA LYS A 98 -1.53 -19.94 -18.44
C LYS A 98 -1.16 -20.59 -17.11
N GLY A 99 -1.22 -21.92 -17.08
CA GLY A 99 -0.72 -22.63 -15.91
C GLY A 99 -1.35 -23.97 -15.64
N SER A 100 -1.36 -24.34 -14.38
CA SER A 100 -1.92 -25.61 -13.90
C SER A 100 -2.63 -25.44 -12.55
N CYS A 101 -3.58 -26.35 -12.32
CA CYS A 101 -4.34 -26.42 -11.07
C CYS A 101 -4.42 -27.90 -10.62
N THR A 102 -4.12 -28.19 -9.37
CA THR A 102 -4.33 -29.52 -8.78
C THR A 102 -5.16 -29.37 -7.51
N LEU A 103 -6.28 -30.07 -7.47
CA LEU A 103 -7.15 -30.19 -6.30
C LEU A 103 -7.03 -31.60 -5.74
N SER A 104 -6.54 -31.75 -4.52
CA SER A 104 -6.50 -33.00 -3.78
C SER A 104 -7.54 -33.02 -2.68
N LEU A 105 -8.42 -34.02 -2.72
CA LEU A 105 -9.41 -34.34 -1.69
C LEU A 105 -9.02 -35.60 -0.90
N ALA A 106 -7.79 -36.10 -1.09
CA ALA A 106 -7.32 -37.33 -0.47
C ALA A 106 -6.89 -37.16 0.98
N GLY A 107 -6.54 -35.94 1.41
CA GLY A 107 -6.11 -35.62 2.77
C GLY A 107 -7.26 -35.34 3.74
N ALA A 108 -6.91 -35.07 5.01
CA ALA A 108 -7.87 -34.62 6.01
C ALA A 108 -8.53 -33.25 5.65
N LYS A 109 -7.86 -32.45 4.86
CA LYS A 109 -8.37 -31.18 4.33
C LYS A 109 -8.13 -31.14 2.82
N PRO A 110 -9.02 -30.52 2.05
CA PRO A 110 -8.74 -30.22 0.66
C PRO A 110 -7.44 -29.43 0.51
N SER A 111 -6.67 -29.75 -0.53
CA SER A 111 -5.44 -29.04 -0.86
C SER A 111 -5.47 -28.60 -2.31
N LEU A 112 -5.22 -27.31 -2.53
CA LEU A 112 -5.20 -26.65 -3.83
C LEU A 112 -3.77 -26.24 -4.16
N THR A 113 -3.28 -26.65 -5.34
CA THR A 113 -2.00 -26.17 -5.89
C THR A 113 -2.28 -25.45 -7.19
N LEU A 114 -1.83 -24.21 -7.33
CA LEU A 114 -1.98 -23.35 -8.51
C LEU A 114 -0.62 -22.80 -8.91
N ASP A 115 -0.25 -23.03 -10.19
CA ASP A 115 0.88 -22.38 -10.82
C ASP A 115 0.36 -21.59 -12.02
N LEU A 116 0.39 -20.28 -11.94
CA LEU A 116 -0.23 -19.37 -12.90
C LEU A 116 0.77 -18.34 -13.41
N THR A 117 0.76 -18.14 -14.73
CA THR A 117 1.57 -17.12 -15.40
C THR A 117 0.70 -16.33 -16.38
N SER A 118 1.03 -15.06 -16.56
CA SER A 118 0.36 -14.17 -17.51
C SER A 118 1.38 -13.20 -18.12
N GLU A 119 1.24 -12.86 -19.38
CA GLU A 119 1.97 -11.74 -19.96
C GLU A 119 1.26 -10.42 -19.65
N THR A 120 -0.08 -10.40 -19.79
CA THR A 120 -0.88 -9.22 -19.52
C THR A 120 -2.23 -9.58 -18.91
N ILE A 121 -2.62 -8.87 -17.85
CA ILE A 121 -3.97 -8.90 -17.28
C ILE A 121 -4.56 -7.49 -17.39
N ASP A 122 -5.64 -7.34 -18.15
CA ASP A 122 -6.37 -6.08 -18.27
C ASP A 122 -7.54 -6.03 -17.28
N LEU A 123 -7.42 -5.17 -16.28
CA LEU A 123 -8.43 -4.89 -15.26
C LEU A 123 -9.04 -3.49 -15.44
N THR A 124 -8.92 -2.86 -16.60
CA THR A 124 -9.47 -1.51 -16.85
C THR A 124 -10.99 -1.44 -16.71
N TRP A 125 -11.66 -2.58 -16.84
CA TRP A 125 -13.10 -2.71 -16.62
C TRP A 125 -13.54 -2.41 -15.18
N LEU A 126 -12.66 -2.56 -14.19
CA LEU A 126 -12.94 -2.21 -12.79
C LEU A 126 -13.27 -0.71 -12.63
N GLY A 127 -12.67 0.16 -13.44
CA GLY A 127 -12.95 1.59 -13.43
C GLY A 127 -14.26 2.00 -14.11
N LYS A 128 -14.83 1.12 -14.93
CA LYS A 128 -16.11 1.35 -15.65
C LYS A 128 -17.32 0.94 -14.82
N GLN A 129 -17.12 0.08 -13.84
CA GLN A 129 -18.15 -0.20 -12.84
C GLN A 129 -18.13 0.96 -11.86
N GLY A 130 -19.18 1.81 -11.89
CA GLY A 130 -19.44 2.78 -10.81
C GLY A 130 -19.44 2.04 -9.46
N PRO A 131 -19.43 2.75 -8.31
CA PRO A 131 -19.40 2.09 -7.01
C PRO A 131 -20.44 0.98 -7.01
N ALA A 132 -19.97 -0.26 -6.83
CA ALA A 132 -20.79 -1.44 -6.94
C ALA A 132 -22.04 -1.23 -6.08
N THR A 133 -23.16 -1.02 -6.74
CA THR A 133 -24.45 -1.33 -6.16
C THR A 133 -24.33 -2.81 -5.83
N SER A 134 -24.04 -3.10 -4.57
CA SER A 134 -24.05 -4.46 -4.04
C SER A 134 -25.29 -5.14 -4.63
N ALA A 135 -25.05 -6.19 -5.43
CA ALA A 135 -26.12 -7.05 -5.91
C ALA A 135 -27.00 -7.36 -4.70
N GLN A 136 -28.23 -6.90 -4.76
CA GLN A 136 -29.24 -7.21 -3.78
C GLN A 136 -29.42 -8.73 -3.77
N ALA A 137 -28.64 -9.40 -2.94
CA ALA A 137 -29.12 -10.63 -2.34
C ALA A 137 -30.31 -10.21 -1.47
N LYS A 138 -31.50 -10.48 -1.95
CA LYS A 138 -32.71 -10.50 -1.13
C LYS A 138 -32.48 -11.57 -0.08
N THR A 139 -31.98 -11.18 1.06
CA THR A 139 -32.09 -11.91 2.30
C THR A 139 -32.95 -11.07 3.23
N ASP A 140 -33.93 -11.71 3.75
CA ASP A 140 -34.93 -11.19 4.65
C ASP A 140 -34.32 -10.38 5.79
N GLN A 141 -35.06 -9.33 6.16
CA GLN A 141 -34.81 -8.46 7.29
C GLN A 141 -34.43 -9.26 8.54
N ALA A 142 -33.17 -9.13 8.95
CA ALA A 142 -32.82 -9.22 10.34
C ALA A 142 -32.05 -7.92 10.63
N ASP A 143 -32.66 -7.08 11.46
CA ASP A 143 -32.09 -5.86 12.02
C ASP A 143 -30.74 -6.19 12.69
N SER A 144 -29.63 -5.98 11.98
CA SER A 144 -28.29 -5.94 12.57
C SER A 144 -27.92 -4.48 12.77
N ALA A 145 -28.36 -3.96 13.90
CA ALA A 145 -27.86 -2.71 14.44
C ALA A 145 -26.33 -2.76 14.57
N GLY A 146 -25.59 -1.88 13.87
CA GLY A 146 -24.20 -1.69 14.27
C GLY A 146 -23.19 -1.15 13.29
N SER A 147 -23.49 -0.81 12.04
CA SER A 147 -22.59 0.03 11.27
C SER A 147 -22.65 1.46 11.84
N LYS A 148 -21.78 1.77 12.81
CA LYS A 148 -21.62 3.14 13.32
C LYS A 148 -21.13 3.99 12.16
N LYS A 149 -22.04 4.74 11.52
CA LYS A 149 -21.75 5.74 10.49
C LYS A 149 -20.63 6.67 11.01
N GLY A 150 -19.40 6.50 10.49
CA GLY A 150 -18.30 7.39 10.80
C GLY A 150 -16.98 6.72 11.23
N ARG A 151 -16.83 5.41 11.09
CA ARG A 151 -15.54 4.72 11.30
C ARG A 151 -14.95 4.25 9.97
N VAL A 152 -13.60 4.26 9.87
CA VAL A 152 -12.83 3.77 8.73
C VAL A 152 -12.64 2.25 8.83
N PHE A 153 -12.36 1.73 10.04
CA PHE A 153 -12.06 0.32 10.24
C PHE A 153 -13.34 -0.48 10.56
N PRO A 154 -13.69 -1.48 9.70
CA PRO A 154 -14.84 -2.35 9.95
C PRO A 154 -14.67 -3.16 11.24
N SER A 155 -15.76 -3.29 11.99
CA SER A 155 -15.81 -4.11 13.22
C SER A 155 -16.38 -5.51 12.99
N ASP A 156 -16.78 -5.83 11.76
CA ASP A 156 -17.32 -7.13 11.40
C ASP A 156 -16.28 -8.23 11.61
N PRO A 157 -16.69 -9.40 12.12
CA PRO A 157 -15.76 -10.51 12.34
C PRO A 157 -15.11 -10.97 11.04
N LEU A 158 -13.80 -11.30 11.11
CA LEU A 158 -13.06 -11.87 9.99
C LEU A 158 -13.52 -13.31 9.73
N PRO A 159 -13.72 -13.74 8.46
CA PRO A 159 -14.14 -15.11 8.12
C PRO A 159 -12.97 -16.10 8.21
N LEU A 160 -12.53 -16.41 9.42
CA LEU A 160 -11.32 -17.21 9.69
C LEU A 160 -11.49 -18.71 9.42
N GLU A 161 -12.74 -19.20 9.35
CA GLU A 161 -13.05 -20.59 9.08
C GLU A 161 -12.51 -21.07 7.74
N GLY A 162 -12.55 -20.22 6.73
CA GLY A 162 -11.98 -20.50 5.41
C GLY A 162 -10.48 -20.79 5.44
N LEU A 163 -9.72 -20.10 6.27
CA LEU A 163 -8.28 -20.32 6.43
C LEU A 163 -7.95 -21.68 7.06
N GLN A 164 -8.86 -22.20 7.86
CA GLN A 164 -8.66 -23.48 8.57
C GLN A 164 -9.19 -24.67 7.79
N SER A 165 -10.07 -24.47 6.82
CA SER A 165 -10.78 -25.54 6.12
C SER A 165 -10.02 -26.11 4.92
N VAL A 166 -9.05 -25.39 4.37
CA VAL A 166 -8.32 -25.75 3.15
C VAL A 166 -6.82 -25.49 3.30
N ASN A 167 -6.01 -26.26 2.59
CA ASN A 167 -4.61 -25.93 2.35
C ASN A 167 -4.46 -25.42 0.90
N ALA A 168 -3.56 -24.48 0.67
CA ALA A 168 -3.32 -23.96 -0.68
C ALA A 168 -1.84 -23.61 -0.89
N GLN A 169 -1.36 -23.85 -2.09
CA GLN A 169 -0.08 -23.36 -2.59
C GLN A 169 -0.35 -22.66 -3.93
N ILE A 170 -0.07 -21.39 -4.01
CA ILE A 170 -0.32 -20.57 -5.20
C ILE A 170 0.97 -19.89 -5.60
N SER A 171 1.42 -20.13 -6.81
CA SER A 171 2.48 -19.39 -7.47
C SER A 171 1.86 -18.57 -8.60
N PHE A 172 2.09 -17.28 -8.59
CA PHE A 172 1.55 -16.38 -9.60
C PHE A 172 2.64 -15.43 -10.09
N GLN A 173 2.73 -15.31 -11.42
CA GLN A 173 3.63 -14.38 -12.10
C GLN A 173 2.88 -13.65 -13.19
N ALA A 174 3.04 -12.32 -13.26
CA ALA A 174 2.46 -11.53 -14.34
C ALA A 174 3.48 -10.51 -14.85
N GLY A 175 3.64 -10.44 -16.15
CA GLY A 175 4.48 -9.43 -16.80
C GLY A 175 3.90 -8.04 -16.62
N LYS A 176 2.57 -7.89 -16.81
CA LYS A 176 1.88 -6.61 -16.68
C LYS A 176 0.44 -6.79 -16.22
N ILE A 177 0.02 -6.00 -15.24
CA ILE A 177 -1.38 -5.84 -14.83
C ILE A 177 -1.78 -4.40 -15.13
N VAL A 178 -2.75 -4.22 -16.02
CA VAL A 178 -3.27 -2.90 -16.43
C VAL A 178 -4.48 -2.57 -15.56
N LEU A 179 -4.39 -1.48 -14.82
CA LEU A 179 -5.44 -0.94 -13.97
C LEU A 179 -6.08 0.30 -14.65
N PRO A 180 -7.24 0.80 -14.20
CA PRO A 180 -7.91 1.95 -14.82
C PRO A 180 -7.07 3.21 -15.02
N SER A 181 -6.12 3.46 -14.13
CA SER A 181 -5.28 4.68 -14.16
C SER A 181 -3.79 4.43 -14.14
N THR A 182 -3.35 3.17 -14.02
CA THR A 182 -1.93 2.83 -13.93
C THR A 182 -1.67 1.40 -14.39
N SER A 183 -0.42 0.98 -14.38
CA SER A 183 -0.05 -0.41 -14.56
C SER A 183 0.98 -0.84 -13.55
N VAL A 184 0.93 -2.11 -13.18
CA VAL A 184 1.90 -2.79 -12.33
C VAL A 184 2.59 -3.85 -13.19
N THR A 185 3.91 -3.97 -13.13
CA THR A 185 4.69 -4.92 -13.91
C THR A 185 5.53 -5.83 -13.02
N ASP A 186 6.08 -6.87 -13.61
CA ASP A 186 7.00 -7.80 -12.97
C ASP A 186 6.45 -8.39 -11.66
N VAL A 187 5.15 -8.68 -11.64
CA VAL A 187 4.47 -9.19 -10.46
C VAL A 187 4.88 -10.63 -10.21
N GLN A 188 5.34 -10.90 -9.00
CA GLN A 188 5.66 -12.24 -8.50
C GLN A 188 5.08 -12.43 -7.11
N MET A 189 4.32 -13.49 -6.93
CA MET A 189 3.70 -13.83 -5.65
C MET A 189 3.71 -15.34 -5.43
N LYS A 190 4.11 -15.76 -4.24
CA LYS A 190 3.88 -17.13 -3.77
C LYS A 190 3.09 -17.08 -2.48
N LEU A 191 2.01 -17.83 -2.43
CA LEU A 191 1.14 -17.95 -1.28
C LEU A 191 1.12 -19.41 -0.81
N GLU A 192 1.34 -19.61 0.47
CA GLU A 192 1.15 -20.89 1.13
C GLU A 192 0.13 -20.74 2.27
N LEU A 193 -0.95 -21.50 2.22
CA LEU A 193 -1.93 -21.64 3.28
C LEU A 193 -1.87 -23.08 3.79
N LYS A 194 -1.43 -23.26 5.03
CA LYS A 194 -1.31 -24.57 5.65
C LYS A 194 -1.79 -24.53 7.09
N ASN A 195 -2.80 -25.33 7.39
CA ASN A 195 -3.36 -25.46 8.74
C ASN A 195 -3.74 -24.10 9.39
N GLY A 196 -4.32 -23.20 8.62
CA GLY A 196 -4.73 -21.88 9.09
C GLY A 196 -3.62 -20.82 9.17
N ARG A 197 -2.39 -21.18 8.74
CA ARG A 197 -1.29 -20.21 8.56
C ARG A 197 -1.15 -19.88 7.08
N LEU A 198 -1.32 -18.62 6.76
CA LEU A 198 -1.09 -18.01 5.46
C LEU A 198 0.27 -17.32 5.45
N THR A 199 1.06 -17.61 4.43
CA THR A 199 2.33 -16.90 4.16
C THR A 199 2.33 -16.47 2.70
N VAL A 200 2.62 -15.20 2.44
CA VAL A 200 2.84 -14.68 1.09
C VAL A 200 4.27 -14.17 1.01
N THR A 201 5.12 -14.93 0.32
CA THR A 201 6.54 -14.59 0.13
C THR A 201 7.15 -15.39 -1.04
N PRO A 202 7.82 -14.72 -2.03
CA PRO A 202 7.92 -13.28 -2.16
C PRO A 202 6.59 -12.64 -2.57
N LEU A 203 6.43 -11.36 -2.24
CA LEU A 203 5.48 -10.46 -2.87
C LEU A 203 6.30 -9.34 -3.53
N GLN A 204 6.36 -9.33 -4.85
CA GLN A 204 7.19 -8.38 -5.60
C GLN A 204 6.40 -7.80 -6.77
N ALA A 205 6.63 -6.54 -7.06
CA ALA A 205 6.07 -5.85 -8.22
C ALA A 205 6.87 -4.59 -8.54
N SER A 206 6.68 -4.06 -9.75
CA SER A 206 7.15 -2.75 -10.18
C SER A 206 5.94 -1.86 -10.48
N ALA A 207 5.88 -0.65 -9.93
CA ALA A 207 4.82 0.30 -10.17
C ALA A 207 5.37 1.73 -10.19
N GLY A 208 4.85 2.59 -11.06
CA GLY A 208 5.31 3.98 -11.15
C GLY A 208 6.81 4.13 -11.44
N GLY A 209 7.47 3.11 -12.03
CA GLY A 209 8.91 3.09 -12.26
C GLY A 209 9.77 2.71 -11.05
N GLY A 210 9.15 2.46 -9.90
CA GLY A 210 9.81 1.96 -8.68
C GLY A 210 9.48 0.50 -8.40
N LYS A 211 9.98 -0.02 -7.28
CA LYS A 211 9.84 -1.42 -6.86
C LYS A 211 9.05 -1.53 -5.57
N LEU A 212 8.25 -2.60 -5.48
CA LEU A 212 7.58 -3.04 -4.27
C LEU A 212 8.08 -4.43 -3.93
N GLN A 213 8.44 -4.64 -2.67
CA GLN A 213 8.86 -5.95 -2.15
C GLN A 213 8.27 -6.14 -0.75
N GLY A 214 7.75 -7.32 -0.47
CA GLY A 214 7.17 -7.55 0.83
C GLY A 214 6.91 -9.01 1.14
N GLN A 215 6.42 -9.22 2.35
CA GLN A 215 5.87 -10.48 2.81
C GLN A 215 4.70 -10.24 3.76
N ILE A 216 3.75 -11.15 3.74
CA ILE A 216 2.59 -11.14 4.61
C ILE A 216 2.54 -12.49 5.31
N GLU A 217 2.36 -12.48 6.61
CA GLU A 217 2.02 -13.66 7.39
C GLU A 217 0.69 -13.42 8.09
N ALA A 218 -0.16 -14.44 8.11
CA ALA A 218 -1.40 -14.41 8.87
C ALA A 218 -1.70 -15.80 9.42
N GLN A 219 -2.15 -15.87 10.65
CA GLN A 219 -2.49 -17.13 11.32
C GLN A 219 -3.81 -17.00 12.06
N ALA A 220 -4.74 -17.88 11.72
CA ALA A 220 -5.98 -18.02 12.48
C ALA A 220 -5.68 -18.68 13.83
N ILE A 221 -5.99 -17.97 14.90
CA ILE A 221 -5.83 -18.41 16.29
C ILE A 221 -7.18 -18.28 17.03
N THR A 222 -7.28 -18.84 18.22
CA THR A 222 -8.54 -18.79 19.01
C THR A 222 -9.01 -17.37 19.30
N SER A 223 -8.07 -16.44 19.46
CA SER A 223 -8.35 -15.01 19.74
C SER A 223 -8.60 -14.18 18.48
N GLY A 224 -8.55 -14.75 17.27
CA GLY A 224 -8.77 -14.04 16.01
C GLY A 224 -7.70 -14.35 14.97
N LEU A 225 -7.26 -13.35 14.22
CA LEU A 225 -6.17 -13.39 13.25
C LEU A 225 -4.94 -12.73 13.84
N LYS A 226 -3.81 -13.44 13.90
CA LYS A 226 -2.49 -12.84 14.11
C LYS A 226 -1.87 -12.57 12.75
N THR A 227 -1.36 -11.37 12.52
CA THR A 227 -0.77 -10.97 11.23
C THR A 227 0.54 -10.23 11.41
N ALA A 228 1.41 -10.36 10.41
CA ALA A 228 2.61 -9.56 10.25
C ALA A 228 2.73 -9.12 8.78
N LEU A 229 3.14 -7.89 8.56
CA LEU A 229 3.37 -7.27 7.26
C LEU A 229 4.73 -6.61 7.24
N ASN A 230 5.58 -7.01 6.30
CA ASN A 230 6.78 -6.29 5.93
C ASN A 230 6.61 -5.83 4.49
N LEU A 231 6.74 -4.54 4.23
CA LEU A 231 6.62 -3.96 2.90
C LEU A 231 7.68 -2.87 2.71
N ASN A 232 8.47 -3.02 1.67
CA ASN A 232 9.40 -2.01 1.19
C ASN A 232 8.94 -1.50 -0.17
N VAL A 233 8.89 -0.19 -0.32
CA VAL A 233 8.60 0.52 -1.56
C VAL A 233 9.76 1.46 -1.85
N ASP A 234 10.38 1.33 -3.01
CA ASP A 234 11.51 2.14 -3.39
C ASP A 234 11.27 2.87 -4.71
N LYS A 235 11.46 4.19 -4.69
CA LYS A 235 11.43 5.09 -5.87
C LYS A 235 10.15 5.00 -6.73
N VAL A 236 9.00 4.81 -6.11
CA VAL A 236 7.72 4.81 -6.83
C VAL A 236 7.29 6.25 -7.15
N ASP A 237 7.14 6.58 -8.42
CA ASP A 237 6.60 7.86 -8.86
C ASP A 237 5.08 7.91 -8.61
N LEU A 238 4.67 8.80 -7.72
CA LEU A 238 3.27 8.96 -7.32
C LEU A 238 2.37 9.39 -8.48
N GLY A 239 2.90 10.22 -9.39
CA GLY A 239 2.14 10.66 -10.56
C GLY A 239 1.82 9.51 -11.51
N ARG A 240 2.80 8.64 -11.75
CA ARG A 240 2.59 7.43 -12.56
C ARG A 240 1.72 6.40 -11.86
N LEU A 241 1.79 6.32 -10.52
CA LEU A 241 0.98 5.37 -9.74
C LEU A 241 -0.49 5.78 -9.70
N VAL A 242 -0.78 7.07 -9.47
CA VAL A 242 -2.15 7.59 -9.40
C VAL A 242 -2.73 7.79 -10.80
N GLY A 243 -1.86 8.00 -11.80
CA GLY A 243 -2.26 8.33 -13.17
C GLY A 243 -2.84 9.73 -13.32
N GLU A 244 -3.29 10.03 -14.52
CA GLU A 244 -3.90 11.31 -14.82
C GLU A 244 -5.36 11.36 -14.35
N ILE A 245 -5.68 12.31 -13.48
CA ILE A 245 -7.06 12.57 -13.08
C ILE A 245 -7.58 13.73 -13.95
N LYS A 246 -8.58 13.46 -14.77
CA LYS A 246 -9.15 14.43 -15.75
C LYS A 246 -8.09 15.00 -16.71
N GLY A 247 -7.17 14.17 -17.19
CA GLY A 247 -6.14 14.58 -18.16
C GLY A 247 -5.04 15.48 -17.60
N LYS A 248 -4.84 15.53 -16.28
CA LYS A 248 -3.78 16.29 -15.61
C LYS A 248 -3.06 15.46 -14.56
N ASN A 249 -1.73 15.55 -14.54
CA ASN A 249 -0.93 15.05 -13.42
C ASN A 249 -1.13 15.93 -12.18
N ARG A 250 -1.94 15.47 -11.24
CA ARG A 250 -2.34 16.25 -10.05
C ARG A 250 -1.48 16.00 -8.83
N LEU A 251 -0.70 14.95 -8.87
CA LEU A 251 0.24 14.55 -7.84
C LEU A 251 1.53 14.08 -8.50
N SER A 252 2.66 14.45 -7.97
CA SER A 252 3.97 13.90 -8.34
C SER A 252 4.85 13.74 -7.13
N GLY A 253 5.98 13.09 -7.29
CA GLY A 253 6.98 12.86 -6.26
C GLY A 253 7.41 11.41 -6.20
N GLN A 254 8.60 11.18 -5.71
CA GLN A 254 9.14 9.84 -5.51
C GLN A 254 8.84 9.36 -4.09
N LEU A 255 8.13 8.25 -3.99
CA LEU A 255 7.78 7.61 -2.74
C LEU A 255 8.81 6.53 -2.40
N LYS A 256 9.31 6.58 -1.16
CA LYS A 256 10.00 5.50 -0.47
C LYS A 256 9.28 5.22 0.83
N THR A 257 9.02 3.95 1.14
CA THR A 257 8.42 3.59 2.43
C THR A 257 8.90 2.23 2.89
N ASP A 258 9.09 2.09 4.19
CA ASP A 258 9.35 0.84 4.90
C ASP A 258 8.26 0.65 5.94
N ILE A 259 7.55 -0.45 5.87
CA ILE A 259 6.47 -0.84 6.78
C ILE A 259 6.83 -2.16 7.42
N ASP A 260 6.87 -2.19 8.74
CA ASP A 260 7.04 -3.40 9.55
C ASP A 260 5.98 -3.36 10.65
N LEU A 261 4.92 -4.13 10.46
CA LEU A 261 3.74 -4.11 11.32
C LEU A 261 3.32 -5.53 11.71
N GLN A 262 2.89 -5.69 12.93
CA GLN A 262 2.25 -6.90 13.43
C GLN A 262 1.02 -6.55 14.24
N GLY A 263 0.02 -7.43 14.23
CA GLY A 263 -1.20 -7.18 14.97
C GLY A 263 -2.01 -8.44 15.20
N GLN A 264 -3.00 -8.34 16.08
CA GLN A 264 -3.90 -9.44 16.41
C GLN A 264 -5.31 -8.92 16.66
N GLY A 265 -6.32 -9.57 16.08
CA GLY A 265 -7.71 -9.15 16.27
C GLY A 265 -8.72 -10.06 15.60
N LYS A 266 -10.00 -9.95 16.02
CA LYS A 266 -11.13 -10.68 15.42
C LYS A 266 -11.80 -9.93 14.27
N SER A 267 -11.47 -8.65 14.10
CA SER A 267 -11.98 -7.77 13.06
C SER A 267 -10.87 -6.84 12.60
N VAL A 268 -11.04 -6.10 11.50
CA VAL A 268 -10.08 -5.08 11.06
C VAL A 268 -9.88 -4.02 12.15
N ALA A 269 -10.96 -3.55 12.78
CA ALA A 269 -10.87 -2.59 13.89
C ALA A 269 -10.06 -3.14 15.09
N ALA A 270 -10.24 -4.43 15.41
CA ALA A 270 -9.49 -5.06 16.48
C ALA A 270 -8.01 -5.28 16.12
N LEU A 271 -7.70 -5.60 14.86
CA LEU A 271 -6.33 -5.67 14.36
C LEU A 271 -5.62 -4.31 14.47
N MET A 272 -6.30 -3.24 14.07
CA MET A 272 -5.76 -1.88 14.16
C MET A 272 -5.57 -1.43 15.60
N ALA A 273 -6.48 -1.83 16.52
CA ALA A 273 -6.36 -1.53 17.94
C ALA A 273 -5.20 -2.26 18.64
N GLY A 274 -4.78 -3.41 18.10
CA GLY A 274 -3.66 -4.19 18.62
C GLY A 274 -2.44 -4.18 17.69
N LEU A 275 -2.28 -3.12 16.87
CA LEU A 275 -1.18 -3.00 15.91
C LEU A 275 0.09 -2.52 16.61
N ASP A 276 1.20 -3.17 16.34
CA ASP A 276 2.54 -2.80 16.79
C ASP A 276 3.48 -2.71 15.59
N GLY A 277 4.53 -1.88 15.67
CA GLY A 277 5.59 -1.83 14.68
C GLY A 277 6.00 -0.43 14.26
N LYS A 278 6.49 -0.29 13.03
CA LYS A 278 7.03 0.97 12.50
C LYS A 278 6.59 1.22 11.07
N ILE A 279 6.35 2.49 10.78
CA ILE A 279 6.12 2.97 9.42
C ILE A 279 7.10 4.11 9.16
N LYS A 280 7.89 3.99 8.09
CA LYS A 280 8.75 5.04 7.59
C LYS A 280 8.28 5.42 6.21
N LEU A 281 8.07 6.70 5.96
CA LEU A 281 7.60 7.23 4.68
C LEU A 281 8.42 8.46 4.30
N ALA A 282 8.92 8.48 3.08
CA ALA A 282 9.56 9.64 2.48
C ALA A 282 9.00 9.89 1.08
N VAL A 283 8.63 11.12 0.82
CA VAL A 283 8.27 11.62 -0.52
C VAL A 283 9.23 12.75 -0.84
N SER A 284 9.83 12.73 -2.02
CA SER A 284 10.75 13.76 -2.48
C SER A 284 10.32 14.35 -3.82
N ASN A 285 10.71 15.60 -4.06
CA ASN A 285 10.49 16.32 -5.33
C ASN A 285 9.04 16.25 -5.82
N GLY A 286 8.10 16.51 -4.91
CA GLY A 286 6.68 16.37 -5.16
C GLY A 286 6.01 17.66 -5.67
N THR A 287 4.87 17.47 -6.33
CA THR A 287 3.89 18.54 -6.56
C THR A 287 2.50 18.03 -6.20
N VAL A 288 1.68 18.88 -5.63
CA VAL A 288 0.29 18.58 -5.31
C VAL A 288 -0.59 19.64 -5.93
N ASP A 289 -1.55 19.22 -6.76
CA ASP A 289 -2.53 20.12 -7.38
C ASP A 289 -3.60 20.51 -6.34
N ASN A 290 -4.01 21.78 -6.40
CA ASN A 290 -5.03 22.31 -5.50
C ASN A 290 -6.38 21.57 -5.60
N GLU A 291 -6.73 21.06 -6.78
CA GLU A 291 -7.94 20.26 -6.94
C GLU A 291 -7.83 18.89 -6.25
N TYR A 292 -6.63 18.32 -6.13
CA TYR A 292 -6.43 17.08 -5.37
C TYR A 292 -6.73 17.31 -3.88
N LEU A 293 -6.36 18.46 -3.35
CA LEU A 293 -6.70 18.86 -1.99
C LEU A 293 -8.23 19.02 -1.80
N ASN A 294 -9.00 19.21 -2.88
CA ASN A 294 -10.46 19.24 -2.81
C ASN A 294 -11.10 17.88 -2.47
N LEU A 295 -10.40 16.78 -2.72
CA LEU A 295 -10.88 15.43 -2.42
C LEU A 295 -10.82 15.09 -0.93
N ILE A 296 -10.03 15.85 -0.15
CA ILE A 296 -9.78 15.58 1.28
C ILE A 296 -10.89 16.20 2.19
N GLY A 297 -11.84 16.94 1.61
CA GLY A 297 -12.94 17.58 2.34
C GLY A 297 -12.75 19.10 2.49
N ALA A 298 -13.85 19.83 2.46
CA ALA A 298 -13.85 21.30 2.37
C ALA A 298 -13.16 21.98 3.58
N ASP A 299 -13.38 21.47 4.79
CA ASP A 299 -12.82 22.06 6.02
C ASP A 299 -11.29 21.83 6.11
N LEU A 300 -10.84 20.62 5.74
CA LEU A 300 -9.42 20.28 5.73
C LEU A 300 -8.69 21.03 4.61
N ARG A 301 -9.32 21.15 3.44
CA ARG A 301 -8.78 21.86 2.27
C ARG A 301 -8.40 23.30 2.58
N ALA A 302 -9.31 24.07 3.16
CA ALA A 302 -9.06 25.50 3.42
C ALA A 302 -7.88 25.70 4.37
N GLY A 303 -7.75 24.84 5.37
CA GLY A 303 -6.62 24.85 6.31
C GLY A 303 -5.32 24.39 5.69
N MET A 304 -5.32 23.26 4.98
CA MET A 304 -4.11 22.72 4.32
C MET A 304 -3.62 23.61 3.19
N PHE A 305 -4.52 24.15 2.34
CA PHE A 305 -4.12 25.04 1.28
C PHE A 305 -3.45 26.31 1.82
N ARG A 306 -4.00 26.90 2.86
CA ARG A 306 -3.38 28.03 3.55
C ARG A 306 -2.01 27.67 4.13
N LEU A 307 -1.89 26.48 4.71
CA LEU A 307 -0.64 25.97 5.30
C LEU A 307 0.43 25.73 4.22
N LEU A 308 0.08 25.18 3.06
CA LEU A 308 1.02 24.80 2.02
C LEU A 308 1.34 25.94 1.02
N ASN A 309 0.41 26.85 0.79
CA ASN A 309 0.57 27.98 -0.12
C ASN A 309 0.16 29.30 0.57
N PRO A 310 0.98 29.80 1.52
CA PRO A 310 0.70 31.05 2.23
C PRO A 310 0.78 32.29 1.32
N VAL A 311 1.43 32.17 0.16
CA VAL A 311 1.57 33.24 -0.82
C VAL A 311 0.42 33.16 -1.81
N LYS A 312 -0.29 34.29 -2.05
CA LYS A 312 -1.38 34.36 -3.03
C LYS A 312 -0.88 34.29 -4.49
N GLU A 313 -0.01 33.35 -4.78
CA GLU A 313 0.33 33.06 -6.17
C GLU A 313 -0.79 32.22 -6.79
N LYS A 314 -1.19 32.59 -8.01
CA LYS A 314 -2.20 31.86 -8.82
C LYS A 314 -1.61 30.57 -9.41
N THR A 315 -0.84 29.82 -8.61
CA THR A 315 -0.34 28.52 -9.06
C THR A 315 -1.36 27.46 -8.66
N ASP A 316 -1.79 26.66 -9.61
CA ASP A 316 -2.69 25.54 -9.37
C ASP A 316 -2.02 24.39 -8.62
N GLN A 317 -0.70 24.48 -8.39
CA GLN A 317 0.11 23.41 -7.78
C GLN A 317 1.01 23.95 -6.67
N VAL A 318 1.13 23.17 -5.60
CA VAL A 318 2.09 23.37 -4.51
C VAL A 318 3.28 22.44 -4.72
N ARG A 319 4.51 22.99 -4.72
CA ARG A 319 5.73 22.19 -4.72
C ARG A 319 6.06 21.71 -3.31
N VAL A 320 6.47 20.45 -3.20
CA VAL A 320 6.92 19.81 -1.98
C VAL A 320 8.36 19.34 -2.22
N ASN A 321 9.32 19.92 -1.50
CA ASN A 321 10.72 19.48 -1.57
C ASN A 321 10.85 18.07 -0.99
N CYS A 322 10.31 17.88 0.21
CA CYS A 322 10.17 16.55 0.83
C CYS A 322 9.00 16.50 1.82
N MET A 323 8.50 15.29 2.02
CA MET A 323 7.67 14.92 3.17
C MET A 323 8.25 13.66 3.79
N ILE A 324 8.62 13.71 5.06
CA ILE A 324 9.23 12.60 5.79
C ILE A 324 8.41 12.36 7.04
N THR A 325 7.99 11.10 7.25
CA THR A 325 7.20 10.72 8.42
C THR A 325 7.70 9.37 8.95
N MET A 326 7.90 9.27 10.25
CA MET A 326 8.14 8.03 10.96
C MET A 326 7.11 7.88 12.07
N LEU A 327 6.42 6.76 12.08
CA LEU A 327 5.45 6.40 13.10
C LEU A 327 5.96 5.17 13.85
N ASP A 328 5.99 5.27 15.17
CA ASP A 328 6.17 4.15 16.08
C ASP A 328 4.80 3.73 16.60
N VAL A 329 4.38 2.52 16.29
CA VAL A 329 3.04 2.02 16.62
C VAL A 329 3.14 1.04 17.77
N GLN A 330 2.40 1.28 18.85
CA GLN A 330 2.33 0.40 20.02
C GLN A 330 0.88 0.27 20.50
N ASN A 331 0.37 -0.96 20.51
CA ASN A 331 -1.03 -1.25 20.90
C ASN A 331 -2.04 -0.33 20.22
N GLY A 332 -1.88 -0.13 18.91
CA GLY A 332 -2.77 0.71 18.10
C GLY A 332 -2.65 2.22 18.33
N LEU A 333 -1.69 2.68 19.12
CA LEU A 333 -1.32 4.09 19.21
C LEU A 333 -0.08 4.31 18.32
N ALA A 334 -0.24 5.11 17.27
CA ALA A 334 0.82 5.48 16.35
C ALA A 334 1.37 6.86 16.75
N ASP A 335 2.49 6.85 17.45
CA ASP A 335 3.20 8.06 17.84
C ASP A 335 4.04 8.58 16.67
N ILE A 336 3.99 9.88 16.42
CA ILE A 336 4.78 10.55 15.40
C ILE A 336 6.19 10.79 15.91
N ALA A 337 7.11 9.88 15.59
CA ALA A 337 8.51 10.02 15.95
C ALA A 337 9.22 11.10 15.12
N VAL A 338 8.87 11.23 13.85
CA VAL A 338 9.35 12.27 12.93
C VAL A 338 8.22 12.66 11.99
N MET A 339 7.99 13.96 11.79
CA MET A 339 7.15 14.48 10.71
C MET A 339 7.69 15.82 10.24
N VAL A 340 8.15 15.86 9.01
CA VAL A 340 8.61 17.07 8.32
C VAL A 340 7.98 17.14 6.94
N LEU A 341 7.39 18.28 6.63
CA LEU A 341 6.95 18.64 5.29
C LEU A 341 7.66 19.94 4.91
N ASP A 342 8.52 19.87 3.90
CA ASP A 342 9.27 21.00 3.40
C ASP A 342 8.78 21.46 2.03
N THR A 343 8.57 22.75 1.90
CA THR A 343 8.18 23.42 0.65
C THR A 343 9.17 24.56 0.35
N PRO A 344 9.15 25.16 -0.83
CA PRO A 344 9.98 26.34 -1.13
C PRO A 344 9.75 27.54 -0.21
N VAL A 345 8.58 27.62 0.44
CA VAL A 345 8.18 28.81 1.22
C VAL A 345 8.13 28.56 2.72
N MET A 346 7.99 27.32 3.14
CA MET A 346 7.93 26.97 4.56
C MET A 346 8.29 25.53 4.85
N THR A 347 8.67 25.27 6.08
CA THR A 347 8.81 23.94 6.65
C THR A 347 7.74 23.73 7.70
N VAL A 348 7.00 22.61 7.64
CA VAL A 348 6.01 22.24 8.64
C VAL A 348 6.54 21.02 9.40
N ARG A 349 6.55 21.10 10.71
CA ARG A 349 6.85 19.96 11.62
C ARG A 349 5.59 19.48 12.25
N GLY A 350 5.46 18.16 12.39
CA GLY A 350 4.35 17.52 13.07
C GLY A 350 4.80 16.73 14.29
N ASP A 351 3.96 16.72 15.30
CA ASP A 351 4.13 15.96 16.54
C ASP A 351 2.77 15.53 17.07
N GLY A 352 2.72 14.41 17.78
CA GLY A 352 1.48 13.89 18.35
C GLY A 352 1.24 12.44 18.02
N ASP A 353 -0.03 12.03 18.01
CA ASP A 353 -0.42 10.64 17.87
C ASP A 353 -1.67 10.43 17.00
N ILE A 354 -1.78 9.22 16.50
CA ILE A 354 -2.97 8.70 15.83
C ILE A 354 -3.43 7.45 16.59
N ASN A 355 -4.58 7.51 17.22
CA ASN A 355 -5.14 6.37 17.92
C ASN A 355 -5.99 5.51 16.96
N LEU A 356 -5.46 4.36 16.53
CA LEU A 356 -6.11 3.45 15.58
C LEU A 356 -7.32 2.73 16.18
N GLN A 357 -7.40 2.59 17.51
CA GLN A 357 -8.54 1.97 18.19
C GLN A 357 -9.78 2.88 18.14
N THR A 358 -9.60 4.17 18.42
CA THR A 358 -10.67 5.17 18.41
C THR A 358 -10.78 5.91 17.10
N GLU A 359 -9.77 5.77 16.24
CA GLU A 359 -9.56 6.50 14.99
C GLU A 359 -9.34 8.00 15.20
N ALA A 360 -8.99 8.41 16.42
CA ALA A 360 -8.78 9.81 16.77
C ALA A 360 -7.43 10.31 16.28
N LEU A 361 -7.41 11.55 15.79
CA LEU A 361 -6.23 12.29 15.38
C LEU A 361 -5.91 13.35 16.43
N ASN A 362 -4.66 13.44 16.84
CA ASN A 362 -4.16 14.41 17.79
C ASN A 362 -2.76 14.87 17.35
N VAL A 363 -2.69 15.58 16.23
CA VAL A 363 -1.43 16.01 15.63
C VAL A 363 -1.30 17.52 15.67
N ALA A 364 -0.27 18.01 16.33
CA ALA A 364 0.14 19.40 16.30
C ALA A 364 1.03 19.63 15.07
N LEU A 365 0.79 20.72 14.33
CA LEU A 365 1.55 21.12 13.17
C LEU A 365 2.13 22.52 13.41
N ALA A 366 3.45 22.63 13.35
CA ALA A 366 4.20 23.86 13.57
C ALA A 366 4.84 24.34 12.25
N PRO A 367 4.23 25.27 11.54
CA PRO A 367 4.82 25.87 10.35
C PRO A 367 5.90 26.89 10.72
N LYS A 368 7.01 26.87 9.97
CA LYS A 368 8.10 27.83 10.03
C LYS A 368 8.32 28.41 8.63
N PRO A 369 8.01 29.68 8.37
CA PRO A 369 8.33 30.34 7.11
C PRO A 369 9.84 30.36 6.86
N LYS A 370 10.27 30.20 5.62
CA LYS A 370 11.67 30.34 5.22
C LYS A 370 12.05 31.83 5.10
N GLU A 371 13.33 32.14 5.33
CA GLU A 371 13.84 33.50 5.26
C GLU A 371 13.72 34.07 3.82
N GLY A 372 13.59 35.39 3.69
CA GLY A 372 13.38 36.07 2.40
C GLY A 372 11.95 36.36 2.00
N LEU A 373 10.93 35.86 2.74
CA LEU A 373 9.51 36.17 2.51
C LEU A 373 9.07 37.54 3.09
N GLY A 374 9.97 38.27 3.77
CA GLY A 374 9.57 39.31 4.73
C GLY A 374 9.37 40.73 4.17
N THR A 375 10.12 41.21 3.18
CA THR A 375 10.12 42.66 2.89
C THR A 375 9.46 43.08 1.56
N GLY A 376 9.29 42.14 0.61
CA GLY A 376 8.64 42.43 -0.69
C GLY A 376 7.27 41.78 -0.87
N MET A 377 6.82 40.90 0.03
CA MET A 377 5.66 40.04 -0.14
C MET A 377 4.47 40.29 0.78
N THR A 378 4.54 41.28 1.68
CA THR A 378 3.50 41.57 2.69
C THR A 378 2.10 41.78 2.12
N GLY A 379 1.97 42.18 0.86
CA GLY A 379 0.68 42.30 0.16
C GLY A 379 0.18 41.01 -0.54
N LYS A 380 1.01 40.00 -0.66
CA LYS A 380 0.71 38.73 -1.38
C LYS A 380 0.44 37.56 -0.46
N LEU A 381 0.62 37.69 0.87
CA LEU A 381 0.40 36.62 1.83
C LEU A 381 -1.10 36.42 2.07
N SER A 382 -1.51 35.18 2.18
CA SER A 382 -2.87 34.77 2.55
C SER A 382 -3.16 34.98 4.03
N PHE A 383 -2.13 35.24 4.84
CA PHE A 383 -2.15 35.46 6.29
C PHE A 383 -1.28 36.65 6.66
N SER A 384 -1.54 37.22 7.83
CA SER A 384 -0.53 38.06 8.50
C SER A 384 0.67 37.19 8.91
N LEU A 385 1.87 37.75 8.91
CA LEU A 385 3.08 37.07 9.38
C LEU A 385 2.90 36.46 10.78
N GLY A 386 2.11 37.10 11.65
CA GLY A 386 1.78 36.59 12.99
C GLY A 386 0.84 35.38 13.01
N GLU A 387 0.09 35.14 11.93
CA GLU A 387 -0.74 33.93 11.81
C GLU A 387 0.03 32.75 11.21
N LEU A 388 1.04 33.00 10.40
CA LEU A 388 1.91 31.94 9.84
C LEU A 388 2.79 31.26 10.88
N THR A 389 3.01 31.91 12.03
CA THR A 389 3.78 31.35 13.13
C THR A 389 2.91 30.65 14.19
N LYS A 390 1.57 30.66 14.02
CA LYS A 390 0.67 29.93 14.90
C LYS A 390 0.64 28.46 14.54
N ASN A 391 0.55 27.62 15.57
CA ASN A 391 0.40 26.20 15.39
C ASN A 391 -1.00 25.84 14.94
N PHE A 392 -1.08 24.74 14.18
CA PHE A 392 -2.33 24.13 13.78
C PHE A 392 -2.48 22.79 14.52
N LYS A 393 -3.71 22.39 14.75
CA LYS A 393 -4.05 21.07 15.27
C LYS A 393 -4.87 20.31 14.23
N LEU A 394 -4.34 19.17 13.80
CA LEU A 394 -5.10 18.18 13.05
C LEU A 394 -5.73 17.21 14.05
N GLY A 395 -7.01 17.37 14.23
CA GLY A 395 -7.85 16.61 15.16
C GLY A 395 -8.99 15.90 14.45
N GLY A 396 -10.00 15.51 15.21
CA GLY A 396 -11.13 14.76 14.70
C GLY A 396 -10.84 13.26 14.60
N THR A 397 -11.33 12.60 13.56
CA THR A 397 -11.10 11.17 13.32
C THR A 397 -10.57 10.94 11.92
N LEU A 398 -10.03 9.73 11.65
CA LEU A 398 -9.59 9.32 10.30
C LEU A 398 -10.69 9.49 9.24
N ALA A 399 -11.96 9.21 9.62
CA ALA A 399 -13.11 9.39 8.74
C ALA A 399 -13.51 10.88 8.56
N ARG A 400 -13.22 11.71 9.53
CA ARG A 400 -13.60 13.15 9.56
C ARG A 400 -12.48 13.98 10.17
N PRO A 401 -11.35 14.13 9.48
CA PRO A 401 -10.25 14.94 9.97
C PRO A 401 -10.64 16.42 9.97
N LYS A 402 -10.14 17.17 10.96
CA LYS A 402 -10.37 18.62 11.12
C LYS A 402 -9.04 19.30 11.37
N LEU A 403 -8.76 20.36 10.63
CA LEU A 403 -7.60 21.20 10.85
C LEU A 403 -8.06 22.57 11.38
N ALA A 404 -7.60 22.95 12.55
CA ALA A 404 -7.92 24.21 13.21
C ALA A 404 -6.63 24.89 13.71
N LEU A 405 -6.69 26.20 13.95
CA LEU A 405 -5.64 26.87 14.70
C LEU A 405 -5.63 26.30 16.13
N ASP A 406 -4.46 26.02 16.66
CA ASP A 406 -4.31 25.57 18.05
C ASP A 406 -4.40 26.78 19.00
N PRO A 407 -5.51 26.96 19.74
CA PRO A 407 -5.65 28.09 20.64
C PRO A 407 -4.77 27.99 21.89
N ALA A 408 -4.26 26.80 22.20
CA ALA A 408 -3.60 26.52 23.49
C ALA A 408 -2.09 26.66 23.46
N GLN A 409 -1.47 27.01 22.31
CA GLN A 409 -0.01 27.05 22.14
C GLN A 409 0.70 25.80 22.71
N THR A 410 0.20 24.63 22.38
CA THR A 410 0.65 23.33 22.93
C THR A 410 2.11 22.99 22.57
N VAL A 411 2.79 23.83 21.79
CA VAL A 411 4.21 23.69 21.41
C VAL A 411 5.18 23.86 22.60
N THR A 412 4.76 24.43 23.71
CA THR A 412 5.61 24.42 24.91
C THR A 412 5.88 23.02 25.45
N THR A 413 5.14 22.01 24.99
CA THR A 413 5.31 20.61 25.38
C THR A 413 6.27 19.87 24.46
N ILE A 414 6.45 20.30 23.19
CA ILE A 414 7.40 19.70 22.27
C ILE A 414 8.85 19.83 22.77
N THR A 415 9.13 20.88 23.54
CA THR A 415 10.45 21.07 24.18
C THR A 415 10.59 20.35 25.52
N LYS A 416 9.49 19.91 26.15
CA LYS A 416 9.50 19.28 27.48
C LYS A 416 9.21 17.76 27.45
N GLY A 417 8.63 17.24 26.38
CA GLY A 417 8.49 15.81 26.21
C GLY A 417 9.83 15.19 25.74
N LEU A 418 10.27 14.18 26.44
CA LEU A 418 11.53 13.43 26.30
C LEU A 418 11.91 12.98 24.88
N GLY A 419 11.02 13.17 23.87
CA GLY A 419 11.25 12.75 22.50
C GLY A 419 12.13 13.69 21.66
N GLY A 420 12.00 15.01 21.84
CA GLY A 420 12.68 15.98 20.97
C GLY A 420 14.21 15.99 21.10
N ALA A 421 14.71 15.89 22.33
CA ALA A 421 16.15 15.84 22.58
C ALA A 421 16.78 14.49 22.22
N ALA A 422 16.01 13.39 22.29
CA ALA A 422 16.48 12.05 21.96
C ALA A 422 16.56 11.81 20.43
N LEU A 423 15.69 12.47 19.65
CA LEU A 423 15.62 12.25 18.20
C LEU A 423 16.64 13.05 17.40
N PHE A 424 16.98 14.26 17.86
CA PHE A 424 17.93 15.13 17.16
C PHE A 424 19.22 15.36 17.97
N GLY A 425 19.33 14.76 19.17
CA GLY A 425 20.36 15.04 20.16
C GLY A 425 20.23 16.43 20.79
N PRO A 426 20.90 16.67 21.95
CA PRO A 426 20.81 17.97 22.65
C PRO A 426 21.29 19.17 21.81
N ALA A 427 22.18 18.94 20.86
CA ALA A 427 22.73 19.96 19.96
C ALA A 427 21.88 20.17 18.69
N GLY A 428 21.23 19.12 18.17
CA GLY A 428 20.46 19.21 16.92
C GLY A 428 19.11 19.88 17.10
N LEU A 429 18.41 19.57 18.20
CA LEU A 429 17.10 20.16 18.45
C LEU A 429 17.21 21.59 19.01
N ALA A 430 18.17 21.85 19.91
CA ALA A 430 18.44 23.20 20.41
C ALA A 430 18.87 24.15 19.28
N GLY A 431 19.73 23.69 18.37
CA GLY A 431 20.13 24.44 17.18
C GLY A 431 18.99 24.68 16.19
N ALA A 432 18.13 23.69 15.98
CA ALA A 432 17.01 23.80 15.03
C ALA A 432 15.79 24.57 15.56
N LEU A 433 15.64 24.70 16.88
CA LEU A 433 14.45 25.32 17.50
C LEU A 433 14.75 26.62 18.27
N ALA A 434 15.95 26.79 18.82
CA ALA A 434 16.21 27.88 19.78
C ALA A 434 17.09 29.01 19.23
N THR A 435 17.85 28.79 18.20
CA THR A 435 18.70 29.85 17.64
C THR A 435 18.29 30.15 16.21
N GLY A 436 17.86 31.39 15.97
CA GLY A 436 17.93 32.05 14.68
C GLY A 436 19.41 32.28 14.29
N GLY A 437 20.25 31.27 14.43
CA GLY A 437 21.68 31.25 14.13
C GLY A 437 21.96 30.31 12.95
N GLU A 438 22.17 30.93 11.80
CA GLU A 438 23.06 30.59 10.69
C GLU A 438 23.70 29.18 10.71
N GLN A 439 22.90 28.16 10.38
CA GLN A 439 23.37 27.02 9.59
C GLN A 439 22.13 26.40 8.94
N ASP A 440 21.96 26.66 7.66
CA ASP A 440 21.01 26.04 6.72
C ASP A 440 21.27 24.52 6.62
N GLN A 441 20.93 23.77 7.66
CA GLN A 441 20.79 22.33 7.49
C GLN A 441 19.46 22.09 6.81
N ASP A 442 19.50 21.51 5.61
CA ASP A 442 18.32 21.10 4.87
C ASP A 442 17.45 20.21 5.78
N PRO A 443 16.20 20.63 6.12
CA PRO A 443 15.35 19.90 7.03
C PRO A 443 15.00 18.50 6.52
N CYS A 444 15.09 18.29 5.20
CA CYS A 444 14.90 16.98 4.57
C CYS A 444 16.06 16.05 4.86
N LEU A 445 17.30 16.56 4.80
CA LEU A 445 18.51 15.79 5.10
C LEU A 445 18.53 15.35 6.56
N SER A 446 18.27 16.28 7.48
CA SER A 446 18.23 15.98 8.92
C SER A 446 17.18 14.93 9.28
N ALA A 447 16.00 14.99 8.65
CA ALA A 447 14.95 14.00 8.87
C ALA A 447 15.29 12.62 8.25
N LEU A 448 15.99 12.59 7.10
CA LEU A 448 16.46 11.35 6.47
C LEU A 448 17.53 10.64 7.28
N GLU A 449 18.47 11.37 7.88
CA GLU A 449 19.47 10.79 8.79
C GLU A 449 18.81 10.03 9.95
N VAL A 450 17.73 10.57 10.51
CA VAL A 450 16.97 9.89 11.57
C VAL A 450 16.28 8.64 11.03
N LEU A 451 15.70 8.68 9.82
CA LEU A 451 15.07 7.52 9.18
C LEU A 451 16.04 6.36 8.95
N GLU A 452 17.29 6.67 8.58
CA GLU A 452 18.33 5.67 8.28
C GLU A 452 19.00 5.09 9.52
N GLY A 453 18.61 5.53 10.72
CA GLY A 453 19.14 5.02 11.98
C GLY A 453 20.49 5.58 12.34
N GLY A 454 20.78 6.85 12.00
CA GLY A 454 21.98 7.57 12.36
C GLY A 454 22.23 7.59 13.86
N GLN A 455 22.82 6.54 14.39
CA GLN A 455 23.50 6.56 15.68
C GLN A 455 24.76 7.42 15.52
N LYS A 456 24.69 8.70 15.86
CA LYS A 456 25.92 9.40 16.24
C LYS A 456 26.45 8.69 17.49
N GLN A 457 27.59 8.01 17.33
CA GLN A 457 28.41 7.57 18.43
C GLN A 457 28.51 8.70 19.47
N SER A 458 27.92 8.48 20.64
CA SER A 458 28.23 9.26 21.83
C SER A 458 29.69 8.98 22.16
N SER A 459 30.59 9.89 21.75
CA SER A 459 31.92 9.94 22.30
C SER A 459 31.78 10.16 23.80
N SER A 460 32.20 9.12 24.53
CA SER A 460 32.30 9.08 25.99
C SER A 460 32.94 10.36 26.54
N GLY A 461 32.26 10.95 27.53
CA GLY A 461 32.74 12.10 28.27
C GLY A 461 34.10 11.82 28.93
N SER A 462 35.06 12.67 28.64
CA SER A 462 36.25 12.85 29.47
C SER A 462 36.08 14.13 30.29
N GLN A 463 36.19 13.97 31.58
CA GLN A 463 36.19 15.03 32.62
C GLN A 463 37.30 16.06 32.33
N PRO A 464 37.12 17.34 32.64
CA PRO A 464 38.15 18.34 32.42
C PRO A 464 39.16 18.33 33.57
N THR A 465 40.41 18.04 33.27
CA THR A 465 41.56 18.43 34.11
C THR A 465 42.16 19.70 33.52
N SER A 466 42.30 20.66 34.42
CA SER A 466 42.92 21.98 34.22
C SER A 466 44.39 21.87 33.81
N GLY A 467 44.81 22.65 32.80
CA GLY A 467 46.23 22.84 32.44
C GLY A 467 46.36 23.75 31.25
N ALA A 468 46.72 24.99 31.46
CA ALA A 468 46.97 26.01 30.45
C ALA A 468 48.16 25.67 29.58
N THR A 469 48.04 25.83 28.27
CA THR A 469 49.07 26.41 27.37
C THR A 469 48.48 26.73 25.99
N GLU A 470 48.71 27.95 25.52
CA GLU A 470 48.40 28.48 24.19
C GLU A 470 48.90 27.62 23.05
N LYS A 471 48.06 27.43 21.98
CA LYS A 471 48.47 27.65 20.58
C LYS A 471 47.37 27.28 19.56
N LYS A 472 47.16 28.23 18.65
CA LYS A 472 46.67 28.17 17.27
C LYS A 472 45.27 27.66 16.98
N SER A 473 44.50 28.51 16.32
CA SER A 473 43.12 28.41 15.86
C SER A 473 42.84 27.18 14.97
N PRO A 474 41.77 26.38 15.29
CA PRO A 474 41.32 25.24 14.48
C PRO A 474 40.13 25.58 13.59
N VAL A 475 40.05 26.79 13.03
CA VAL A 475 38.88 27.19 12.20
C VAL A 475 38.97 26.64 10.77
N GLN A 476 40.15 26.26 10.28
CA GLN A 476 40.33 25.77 8.90
C GLN A 476 40.21 24.24 8.72
N GLU A 477 40.31 23.44 9.77
CA GLU A 477 40.11 21.98 9.67
C GLU A 477 38.63 21.58 9.84
N GLY A 478 37.84 22.34 10.60
CA GLY A 478 36.43 22.09 10.77
C GLY A 478 35.58 22.30 9.51
N THR A 479 35.93 23.28 8.68
CA THR A 479 35.26 23.57 7.41
C THR A 479 35.46 22.47 6.36
N LYS A 480 36.63 21.87 6.27
CA LYS A 480 36.88 20.75 5.34
C LYS A 480 36.15 19.48 5.72
N ALA A 481 36.07 19.15 7.00
CA ALA A 481 35.32 18.00 7.48
C ALA A 481 33.81 18.14 7.28
N ILE A 482 33.28 19.37 7.36
CA ILE A 482 31.89 19.69 7.09
C ILE A 482 31.59 19.63 5.59
N GLU A 483 32.47 20.16 4.73
CA GLU A 483 32.32 20.06 3.27
C GLU A 483 32.41 18.60 2.76
N GLU A 484 33.29 17.79 3.30
CA GLU A 484 33.37 16.36 2.96
C GLU A 484 32.15 15.58 3.48
N GLY A 485 31.64 15.92 4.66
CA GLY A 485 30.42 15.36 5.21
C GLY A 485 29.17 15.71 4.37
N VAL A 486 29.05 16.97 3.96
CA VAL A 486 27.95 17.43 3.09
C VAL A 486 28.03 16.81 1.69
N LYS A 487 29.24 16.67 1.14
CA LYS A 487 29.44 15.99 -0.15
C LYS A 487 29.10 14.49 -0.07
N GLY A 488 29.49 13.81 0.99
CA GLY A 488 29.14 12.41 1.24
C GLY A 488 27.62 12.20 1.39
N LEU A 489 26.92 13.14 2.02
CA LEU A 489 25.47 13.15 2.15
C LEU A 489 24.78 13.46 0.82
N GLN A 490 25.26 14.41 0.04
CA GLN A 490 24.76 14.69 -1.31
C GLN A 490 24.94 13.49 -2.24
N ASP A 491 26.06 12.77 -2.14
CA ASP A 491 26.30 11.56 -2.93
C ASP A 491 25.47 10.37 -2.45
N SER A 492 25.17 10.29 -1.15
CA SER A 492 24.23 9.30 -0.59
C SER A 492 22.79 9.60 -1.00
N LEU A 493 22.38 10.86 -1.00
CA LEU A 493 21.09 11.29 -1.55
C LEU A 493 21.00 11.05 -3.05
N LYS A 494 22.03 11.39 -3.82
CA LYS A 494 22.09 11.06 -5.25
C LYS A 494 22.00 9.55 -5.49
N LYS A 495 22.64 8.72 -4.68
CA LYS A 495 22.53 7.26 -4.76
C LYS A 495 21.16 6.74 -4.31
N MET A 496 20.46 7.46 -3.44
CA MET A 496 19.15 7.06 -2.94
C MET A 496 18.00 7.47 -3.91
N PHE A 497 18.22 8.54 -4.70
CA PHE A 497 17.23 9.08 -5.61
C PHE A 497 17.63 9.03 -7.11
N ASN A 498 18.82 8.47 -7.45
CA ASN A 498 19.20 8.02 -8.78
C ASN A 498 19.12 6.49 -8.83
#